data_5260cc5dcd457fed67c6482997786b32
#
_entry.id   5260cc5dcd457fed67c6482997786b32
#
_cell.length_a   1.000
_cell.length_b   1.000
_cell.length_c   1.000
_cell.angle_alpha   90.00
_cell.angle_beta   90.00
_cell.angle_gamma   90.00
#
_symmetry.space_group_name_H-M   'P 1'
#
loop_
_entity.id
_entity.type
_entity.pdbx_description
1 polymer ?
#
loop_
_entity_poly.entity_id
_entity_poly.type
_entity_poly.pdbx_seq_one_letter_code
_entity_poly.pdbx_strand_id
1 'polypeptide(L)'
;CYTTLLARRLDAAQINLGFSGNAKGEEVMARYISGLKMSAFILDYDHNAPSVDHLLRTHEPFFRIVREAQPQLPIVLVSKPDFDSAPEENRLRRDVILRTYANALATGDSHVYFVDGETFFGRTDRDLCTVDGCHPTSLGFLRMADQMEPVLRRALADRA
;
A
#
# COMPACT_ATOMS: atom_id res chain seq x y z
N CYS A 1 13.23 -4.22 4.97
CA CYS A 1 11.82 -4.31 4.56
C CYS A 1 11.67 -4.22 3.03
N TYR A 2 10.51 -4.49 2.49
CA TYR A 2 10.27 -4.47 1.04
C TYR A 2 10.54 -3.09 0.42
N THR A 3 10.23 -2.01 1.11
CA THR A 3 10.47 -0.65 0.62
C THR A 3 11.95 -0.36 0.38
N THR A 4 12.85 -0.87 1.23
CA THR A 4 14.30 -0.75 1.05
C THR A 4 14.79 -1.55 -0.16
N LEU A 5 14.20 -2.73 -0.42
CA LEU A 5 14.49 -3.51 -1.62
C LEU A 5 14.08 -2.76 -2.89
N LEU A 6 12.87 -2.18 -2.87
CA LEU A 6 12.36 -1.37 -3.99
C LEU A 6 13.22 -0.13 -4.24
N ALA A 7 13.59 0.60 -3.19
CA ALA A 7 14.47 1.77 -3.30
C ALA A 7 15.80 1.43 -3.99
N ARG A 8 16.41 0.31 -3.61
CA ARG A 8 17.65 -0.18 -4.24
C ARG A 8 17.46 -0.58 -5.71
N ARG A 9 16.35 -1.29 -6.02
CA ARG A 9 16.09 -1.80 -7.39
C ARG A 9 15.70 -0.69 -8.36
N LEU A 10 15.10 0.39 -7.84
CA LEU A 10 14.64 1.54 -8.61
C LEU A 10 15.64 2.71 -8.59
N ASP A 11 16.77 2.56 -7.90
CA ASP A 11 17.75 3.63 -7.65
C ASP A 11 17.06 4.92 -7.14
N ALA A 12 16.24 4.77 -6.11
CA ALA A 12 15.40 5.83 -5.56
C ALA A 12 15.65 6.04 -4.06
N ALA A 13 15.53 7.28 -3.61
CA ALA A 13 15.43 7.58 -2.20
C ALA A 13 14.06 7.16 -1.66
N GLN A 14 13.99 6.75 -0.38
CA GLN A 14 12.73 6.44 0.28
C GLN A 14 12.53 7.28 1.56
N ILE A 15 11.27 7.62 1.82
CA ILE A 15 10.81 8.10 3.12
C ILE A 15 9.85 7.03 3.66
N ASN A 16 10.24 6.37 4.76
CA ASN A 16 9.40 5.35 5.39
C ASN A 16 8.68 5.95 6.60
N LEU A 17 7.37 5.98 6.57
CA LEU A 17 6.48 6.51 7.60
C LEU A 17 5.64 5.41 8.26
N GLY A 18 6.20 4.23 8.46
CA GLY A 18 5.49 3.07 9.02
C GLY A 18 5.14 3.18 10.51
N PHE A 19 5.89 3.96 11.29
CA PHE A 19 5.64 4.28 12.71
C PHE A 19 5.37 3.09 13.64
N SER A 20 5.91 1.90 13.33
CA SER A 20 5.83 0.72 14.21
C SER A 20 4.42 0.44 14.77
N GLY A 21 3.47 0.16 13.90
CA GLY A 21 2.07 -0.13 14.26
C GLY A 21 1.17 1.11 14.46
N ASN A 22 1.69 2.32 14.30
CA ASN A 22 0.95 3.57 14.53
C ASN A 22 0.58 4.35 13.26
N ALA A 23 0.85 3.83 12.08
CA ALA A 23 0.32 4.39 10.84
C ALA A 23 -1.14 3.93 10.67
N LYS A 24 -2.11 4.77 11.04
CA LYS A 24 -3.54 4.41 11.10
C LYS A 24 -4.42 5.26 10.16
N GLY A 25 -3.82 5.96 9.22
CA GLY A 25 -4.56 6.76 8.24
C GLY A 25 -5.11 8.06 8.81
N GLU A 26 -4.40 8.68 9.76
CA GLU A 26 -4.79 9.96 10.38
C GLU A 26 -4.74 11.10 9.37
N GLU A 27 -5.76 11.97 9.38
CA GLU A 27 -5.88 13.11 8.48
C GLU A 27 -4.65 14.05 8.56
N VAL A 28 -4.11 14.26 9.74
CA VAL A 28 -2.91 15.09 9.95
C VAL A 28 -1.71 14.54 9.17
N MET A 29 -1.58 13.21 9.09
CA MET A 29 -0.53 12.56 8.30
C MET A 29 -0.79 12.66 6.80
N ALA A 30 -2.04 12.54 6.36
CA ALA A 30 -2.38 12.78 4.96
C ALA A 30 -1.98 14.19 4.52
N ARG A 31 -2.29 15.21 5.33
CA ARG A 31 -1.90 16.61 5.08
C ARG A 31 -0.39 16.82 5.11
N TYR A 32 0.32 16.20 6.03
CA TYR A 32 1.79 16.24 6.05
C TYR A 32 2.38 15.62 4.79
N ILE A 33 1.94 14.41 4.42
CA ILE A 33 2.42 13.68 3.24
C ILE A 33 2.08 14.44 1.96
N SER A 34 0.91 15.06 1.87
CA SER A 34 0.51 15.84 0.70
C SER A 34 1.43 17.02 0.39
N GLY A 35 2.17 17.52 1.38
CA GLY A 35 3.19 18.56 1.23
C GLY A 35 4.58 18.05 0.83
N LEU A 36 4.82 16.75 0.81
CA LEU A 36 6.12 16.19 0.47
C LEU A 36 6.33 16.13 -1.04
N LYS A 37 7.52 16.48 -1.50
CA LYS A 37 7.92 16.28 -2.91
C LYS A 37 8.33 14.81 -3.10
N MET A 38 7.56 14.06 -3.89
CA MET A 38 7.80 12.64 -4.12
C MET A 38 7.46 12.23 -5.56
N SER A 39 8.06 11.15 -6.03
CA SER A 39 7.83 10.61 -7.38
C SER A 39 6.71 9.59 -7.41
N ALA A 40 6.46 8.88 -6.30
CA ALA A 40 5.34 7.99 -6.10
C ALA A 40 5.03 7.91 -4.60
N PHE A 41 3.79 7.59 -4.27
CA PHE A 41 3.34 7.34 -2.90
C PHE A 41 2.75 5.93 -2.80
N ILE A 42 3.19 5.17 -1.80
CA ILE A 42 2.62 3.86 -1.46
C ILE A 42 1.78 4.04 -0.21
N LEU A 43 0.47 3.86 -0.34
CA LEU A 43 -0.47 3.89 0.77
C LEU A 43 -0.67 2.45 1.29
N ASP A 44 0.10 2.11 2.31
CA ASP A 44 0.17 0.78 2.92
C ASP A 44 0.09 0.91 4.45
N TYR A 45 -1.15 0.98 4.98
CA TYR A 45 -1.39 0.98 6.44
C TYR A 45 -2.53 0.04 6.86
N ASP A 46 -3.08 -0.71 5.93
CA ASP A 46 -4.17 -1.67 6.17
C ASP A 46 -3.91 -2.52 7.43
N HIS A 47 -2.69 -3.02 7.55
CA HIS A 47 -2.27 -3.88 8.66
C HIS A 47 -2.40 -3.21 10.04
N ASN A 48 -2.19 -1.90 10.11
CA ASN A 48 -2.24 -1.12 11.36
C ASN A 48 -3.63 -0.54 11.65
N ALA A 49 -4.54 -0.57 10.69
CA ALA A 49 -5.92 -0.14 10.92
C ALA A 49 -6.58 -1.09 11.95
N PRO A 50 -7.11 -0.57 13.06
CA PRO A 50 -7.60 -1.42 14.16
C PRO A 50 -8.84 -2.24 13.82
N SER A 51 -9.56 -1.90 12.75
CA SER A 51 -10.74 -2.62 12.28
C SER A 51 -11.07 -2.28 10.83
N VAL A 52 -11.93 -3.09 10.20
CA VAL A 52 -12.52 -2.81 8.88
C VAL A 52 -13.25 -1.46 8.89
N ASP A 53 -14.02 -1.17 9.93
CA ASP A 53 -14.73 0.12 10.05
C ASP A 53 -13.79 1.31 10.14
N HIS A 54 -12.66 1.16 10.80
CA HIS A 54 -11.65 2.21 10.85
C HIS A 54 -11.06 2.45 9.46
N LEU A 55 -10.66 1.38 8.78
CA LEU A 55 -10.14 1.47 7.41
C LEU A 55 -11.16 2.09 6.46
N LEU A 56 -12.43 1.72 6.58
CA LEU A 56 -13.54 2.27 5.82
C LEU A 56 -13.69 3.79 5.97
N ARG A 57 -13.49 4.30 7.20
CA ARG A 57 -13.60 5.74 7.48
C ARG A 57 -12.37 6.54 7.11
N THR A 58 -11.21 5.91 6.98
CA THR A 58 -9.93 6.63 6.85
C THR A 58 -9.28 6.49 5.48
N HIS A 59 -9.44 5.34 4.78
CA HIS A 59 -8.63 5.04 3.60
C HIS A 59 -8.92 5.98 2.42
N GLU A 60 -10.17 6.10 2.01
CA GLU A 60 -10.51 6.98 0.90
C GLU A 60 -10.33 8.47 1.25
N PRO A 61 -10.73 8.98 2.44
CA PRO A 61 -10.41 10.35 2.84
C PRO A 61 -8.91 10.66 2.83
N PHE A 62 -8.07 9.74 3.33
CA PHE A 62 -6.61 9.90 3.29
C PHE A 62 -6.10 10.02 1.84
N PHE A 63 -6.52 9.08 0.99
CA PHE A 63 -6.18 9.10 -0.43
C PHE A 63 -6.58 10.42 -1.09
N ARG A 64 -7.79 10.90 -0.86
CA ARG A 64 -8.32 12.15 -1.45
C ARG A 64 -7.50 13.38 -1.05
N ILE A 65 -7.12 13.51 0.21
CA ILE A 65 -6.30 14.64 0.67
C ILE A 65 -4.97 14.69 -0.10
N VAL A 66 -4.32 13.54 -0.26
CA VAL A 66 -3.05 13.49 -1.00
C VAL A 66 -3.28 13.76 -2.48
N ARG A 67 -4.32 13.17 -3.08
CA ARG A 67 -4.65 13.33 -4.50
C ARG A 67 -5.01 14.75 -4.86
N GLU A 68 -5.82 15.43 -4.05
CA GLU A 68 -6.20 16.84 -4.27
C GLU A 68 -4.98 17.76 -4.27
N ALA A 69 -4.04 17.55 -3.36
CA ALA A 69 -2.81 18.33 -3.30
C ALA A 69 -1.81 17.99 -4.42
N GLN A 70 -1.81 16.75 -4.88
CA GLN A 70 -0.88 16.24 -5.89
C GLN A 70 -1.61 15.46 -6.99
N PRO A 71 -2.28 16.17 -7.94
CA PRO A 71 -3.16 15.53 -8.93
C PRO A 71 -2.48 14.52 -9.86
N GLN A 72 -1.18 14.68 -10.13
CA GLN A 72 -0.41 13.82 -11.03
C GLN A 72 0.48 12.80 -10.32
N LEU A 73 0.42 12.75 -8.98
CA LEU A 73 1.26 11.82 -8.22
C LEU A 73 0.77 10.38 -8.43
N PRO A 74 1.64 9.45 -8.87
CA PRO A 74 1.33 8.03 -8.81
C PRO A 74 1.09 7.58 -7.37
N ILE A 75 -0.12 7.06 -7.08
CA ILE A 75 -0.47 6.51 -5.77
C ILE A 75 -0.76 5.04 -5.92
N VAL A 76 -0.01 4.21 -5.19
CA VAL A 76 -0.19 2.75 -5.16
C VAL A 76 -0.89 2.38 -3.86
N LEU A 77 -2.11 1.88 -3.97
CA LEU A 77 -2.91 1.37 -2.86
C LEU A 77 -2.55 -0.10 -2.63
N VAL A 78 -2.32 -0.49 -1.40
CA VAL A 78 -1.83 -1.84 -1.07
C VAL A 78 -2.70 -2.45 0.03
N SER A 79 -3.18 -3.68 -0.18
CA SER A 79 -3.81 -4.46 0.88
C SER A 79 -2.79 -5.34 1.60
N LYS A 80 -3.09 -5.75 2.83
CA LYS A 80 -2.15 -6.51 3.68
C LYS A 80 -1.84 -7.91 3.13
N PRO A 81 -0.66 -8.48 3.43
CA PRO A 81 -0.20 -9.74 2.83
C PRO A 81 -0.67 -11.02 3.55
N ASP A 82 -1.03 -10.96 4.82
CA ASP A 82 -1.26 -12.12 5.70
C ASP A 82 -2.69 -12.67 5.62
N PHE A 83 -3.15 -13.00 4.41
CA PHE A 83 -4.52 -13.49 4.17
C PHE A 83 -4.86 -14.79 4.91
N ASP A 84 -3.86 -15.61 5.21
CA ASP A 84 -4.08 -16.94 5.77
C ASP A 84 -4.55 -16.91 7.23
N SER A 85 -4.22 -15.87 7.99
CA SER A 85 -4.54 -15.77 9.41
C SER A 85 -6.01 -15.42 9.72
N ALA A 86 -6.65 -14.63 8.85
CA ALA A 86 -8.04 -14.20 9.01
C ALA A 86 -8.67 -13.89 7.64
N PRO A 87 -8.93 -14.92 6.81
CA PRO A 87 -9.27 -14.70 5.39
C PRO A 87 -10.55 -13.89 5.19
N GLU A 88 -11.57 -14.07 6.01
CA GLU A 88 -12.83 -13.33 5.88
C GLU A 88 -12.64 -11.84 6.19
N GLU A 89 -11.97 -11.51 7.31
CA GLU A 89 -11.68 -10.11 7.65
C GLU A 89 -10.76 -9.46 6.61
N ASN A 90 -9.77 -10.21 6.13
CA ASN A 90 -8.82 -9.71 5.16
C ASN A 90 -9.47 -9.42 3.80
N ARG A 91 -10.47 -10.20 3.39
CA ARG A 91 -11.30 -9.87 2.21
C ARG A 91 -12.07 -8.57 2.41
N LEU A 92 -12.73 -8.39 3.56
CA LEU A 92 -13.45 -7.14 3.86
C LEU A 92 -12.51 -5.93 3.85
N ARG A 93 -11.31 -6.06 4.40
CA ARG A 93 -10.28 -5.00 4.37
C ARG A 93 -9.85 -4.68 2.93
N ARG A 94 -9.54 -5.70 2.14
CA ARG A 94 -9.20 -5.54 0.72
C ARG A 94 -10.32 -4.85 -0.05
N ASP A 95 -11.58 -5.20 0.20
CA ASP A 95 -12.73 -4.61 -0.48
C ASP A 95 -12.86 -3.11 -0.19
N VAL A 96 -12.49 -2.65 1.00
CA VAL A 96 -12.41 -1.21 1.33
C VAL A 96 -11.38 -0.50 0.44
N ILE A 97 -10.20 -1.09 0.28
CA ILE A 97 -9.12 -0.52 -0.53
C ILE A 97 -9.49 -0.55 -2.01
N LEU A 98 -10.04 -1.67 -2.49
CA LEU A 98 -10.56 -1.80 -3.87
C LEU A 98 -11.66 -0.79 -4.17
N ARG A 99 -12.52 -0.47 -3.20
CA ARG A 99 -13.53 0.58 -3.36
C ARG A 99 -12.89 1.95 -3.54
N THR A 100 -11.86 2.31 -2.75
CA THR A 100 -11.10 3.55 -2.96
C THR A 100 -10.52 3.60 -4.36
N TYR A 101 -9.91 2.51 -4.82
CA TYR A 101 -9.35 2.38 -6.16
C TYR A 101 -10.41 2.56 -7.25
N ALA A 102 -11.54 1.85 -7.13
CA ALA A 102 -12.64 1.93 -8.10
C ALA A 102 -13.25 3.33 -8.16
N ASN A 103 -13.44 4.00 -7.01
CA ASN A 103 -13.94 5.37 -6.94
C ASN A 103 -12.98 6.36 -7.62
N ALA A 104 -11.68 6.20 -7.41
CA ALA A 104 -10.66 7.02 -8.09
C ALA A 104 -10.73 6.85 -9.61
N LEU A 105 -10.77 5.61 -10.11
CA LEU A 105 -10.93 5.33 -11.54
C LEU A 105 -12.22 5.91 -12.11
N ALA A 106 -13.35 5.80 -11.38
CA ALA A 106 -14.65 6.33 -11.80
C ALA A 106 -14.65 7.86 -11.95
N THR A 107 -13.76 8.56 -11.25
CA THR A 107 -13.56 10.01 -11.38
C THR A 107 -12.51 10.39 -12.43
N GLY A 108 -11.97 9.42 -13.18
CA GLY A 108 -10.99 9.64 -14.24
C GLY A 108 -9.54 9.70 -13.76
N ASP A 109 -9.24 9.29 -12.53
CA ASP A 109 -7.87 9.23 -12.03
C ASP A 109 -7.07 8.14 -12.75
N SER A 110 -6.11 8.54 -13.58
CA SER A 110 -5.23 7.62 -14.32
C SER A 110 -3.90 7.31 -13.60
N HIS A 111 -3.66 7.94 -12.44
CA HIS A 111 -2.42 7.80 -11.67
C HIS A 111 -2.61 7.03 -10.36
N VAL A 112 -3.69 6.26 -10.24
CA VAL A 112 -3.94 5.35 -9.14
C VAL A 112 -3.68 3.90 -9.56
N TYR A 113 -3.04 3.14 -8.67
CA TYR A 113 -2.67 1.73 -8.89
C TYR A 113 -3.07 0.92 -7.67
N PHE A 114 -3.29 -0.37 -7.86
CA PHE A 114 -3.61 -1.30 -6.77
C PHE A 114 -2.71 -2.52 -6.81
N VAL A 115 -2.25 -2.95 -5.65
CA VAL A 115 -1.53 -4.21 -5.46
C VAL A 115 -2.27 -5.05 -4.43
N ASP A 116 -2.70 -6.23 -4.85
CA ASP A 116 -3.41 -7.18 -4.00
C ASP A 116 -2.44 -7.92 -3.08
N GLY A 117 -2.53 -7.65 -1.79
CA GLY A 117 -1.69 -8.28 -0.77
C GLY A 117 -1.85 -9.81 -0.70
N GLU A 118 -3.00 -10.37 -1.08
CA GLU A 118 -3.19 -11.83 -1.16
C GLU A 118 -2.16 -12.50 -2.06
N THR A 119 -1.66 -11.78 -3.06
CA THR A 119 -0.68 -12.30 -4.03
C THR A 119 0.77 -12.27 -3.52
N PHE A 120 1.06 -11.50 -2.48
CA PHE A 120 2.43 -11.21 -2.05
C PHE A 120 3.24 -12.46 -1.71
N PHE A 121 2.65 -13.41 -1.01
CA PHE A 121 3.37 -14.59 -0.55
C PHE A 121 3.35 -15.76 -1.54
N GLY A 122 2.76 -15.57 -2.73
CA GLY A 122 2.67 -16.60 -3.76
C GLY A 122 1.73 -17.73 -3.36
N ARG A 123 1.98 -18.95 -3.91
CA ARG A 123 1.12 -20.13 -3.67
C ARG A 123 1.80 -21.24 -2.87
N THR A 124 3.12 -21.24 -2.81
CA THR A 124 3.93 -22.26 -2.11
C THR A 124 4.73 -21.62 -1.01
N ASP A 125 5.01 -22.39 0.06
CA ASP A 125 5.85 -21.96 1.18
C ASP A 125 5.44 -20.62 1.78
N ARG A 126 4.12 -20.37 1.86
CA ARG A 126 3.56 -19.12 2.37
C ARG A 126 3.84 -18.94 3.85
N ASP A 127 3.85 -20.03 4.60
CA ASP A 127 4.18 -20.11 6.03
C ASP A 127 5.60 -19.62 6.33
N LEU A 128 6.53 -19.75 5.39
CA LEU A 128 7.89 -19.22 5.52
C LEU A 128 7.97 -17.70 5.34
N CYS A 129 6.91 -17.07 4.85
CA CYS A 129 6.90 -15.64 4.56
C CYS A 129 6.68 -14.77 5.77
N THR A 130 6.23 -15.33 6.91
CA THR A 130 6.02 -14.60 8.17
C THR A 130 6.70 -15.33 9.33
N VAL A 131 7.04 -14.60 10.40
CA VAL A 131 7.62 -15.18 11.62
C VAL A 131 6.54 -15.62 12.63
N ASP A 132 5.35 -15.03 12.53
CA ASP A 132 4.27 -15.18 13.52
C ASP A 132 2.86 -15.16 12.89
N GLY A 133 2.77 -15.38 11.58
CA GLY A 133 1.54 -15.26 10.79
C GLY A 133 1.19 -13.83 10.37
N CYS A 134 2.01 -12.83 10.75
CA CYS A 134 1.75 -11.41 10.56
C CYS A 134 2.97 -10.69 9.99
N HIS A 135 4.10 -10.70 10.71
CA HIS A 135 5.29 -9.95 10.35
C HIS A 135 6.14 -10.68 9.31
N PRO A 136 6.42 -10.07 8.15
CA PRO A 136 7.16 -10.73 7.09
C PRO A 136 8.62 -11.06 7.47
N THR A 137 9.06 -12.24 7.06
CA THR A 137 10.47 -12.65 7.04
C THR A 137 11.22 -11.95 5.89
N SER A 138 12.52 -12.21 5.76
CA SER A 138 13.28 -11.76 4.59
C SER A 138 12.70 -12.30 3.27
N LEU A 139 12.20 -13.55 3.26
CA LEU A 139 11.53 -14.15 2.11
C LEU A 139 10.21 -13.42 1.82
N GLY A 140 9.40 -13.15 2.85
CA GLY A 140 8.15 -12.39 2.71
C GLY A 140 8.40 -11.01 2.12
N PHE A 141 9.37 -10.25 2.66
CA PHE A 141 9.72 -8.94 2.10
C PHE A 141 10.26 -9.00 0.67
N LEU A 142 11.03 -10.04 0.32
CA LEU A 142 11.50 -10.23 -1.04
C LEU A 142 10.33 -10.43 -2.01
N ARG A 143 9.41 -11.34 -1.68
CA ARG A 143 8.22 -11.61 -2.49
C ARG A 143 7.30 -10.39 -2.62
N MET A 144 7.11 -9.62 -1.53
CA MET A 144 6.39 -8.35 -1.58
C MET A 144 7.05 -7.38 -2.57
N ALA A 145 8.38 -7.23 -2.50
CA ALA A 145 9.11 -6.37 -3.43
C ALA A 145 8.97 -6.84 -4.89
N ASP A 146 8.99 -8.16 -5.15
CA ASP A 146 8.83 -8.73 -6.47
C ASP A 146 7.46 -8.43 -7.10
N GLN A 147 6.39 -8.40 -6.29
CA GLN A 147 5.05 -8.03 -6.75
C GLN A 147 4.86 -6.52 -6.91
N MET A 148 5.48 -5.72 -6.06
CA MET A 148 5.36 -4.26 -6.06
C MET A 148 6.17 -3.60 -7.18
N GLU A 149 7.34 -4.13 -7.49
CA GLU A 149 8.28 -3.51 -8.43
C GLU A 149 7.69 -3.26 -9.82
N PRO A 150 7.01 -4.21 -10.49
CA PRO A 150 6.42 -3.97 -11.81
C PRO A 150 5.39 -2.83 -11.81
N VAL A 151 4.57 -2.76 -10.76
CA VAL A 151 3.56 -1.72 -10.61
C VAL A 151 4.20 -0.35 -10.42
N LEU A 152 5.24 -0.25 -9.56
CA LEU A 152 5.96 1.00 -9.38
C LEU A 152 6.72 1.45 -10.63
N ARG A 153 7.34 0.53 -11.36
CA ARG A 153 8.02 0.87 -12.63
C ARG A 153 7.03 1.44 -13.63
N ARG A 154 5.85 0.84 -13.77
CA ARG A 154 4.77 1.36 -14.60
C ARG A 154 4.32 2.73 -14.12
N ALA A 155 4.01 2.88 -12.84
CA ALA A 155 3.54 4.11 -12.23
C ALA A 155 4.52 5.29 -12.42
N LEU A 156 5.82 5.01 -12.35
CA LEU A 156 6.88 6.01 -12.58
C LEU A 156 7.04 6.35 -14.06
N ALA A 157 6.84 5.39 -14.98
CA ALA A 157 6.90 5.61 -16.43
C ALA A 157 5.69 6.41 -16.94
N ASP A 158 4.49 6.16 -16.40
CA ASP A 158 3.25 6.87 -16.79
C ASP A 158 3.26 8.36 -16.35
N ARG A 159 4.22 8.76 -15.54
CA ARG A 159 4.43 10.17 -15.12
C ARG A 159 5.34 10.95 -16.05
N ALA A 160 6.20 10.27 -16.82
CA ALA A 160 7.17 10.92 -17.70
C ALA A 160 6.53 11.48 -18.98
#